data_c3b675d0dd19f31c02e3029ff600e55e
#
_entry.id   c3b675d0dd19f31c02e3029ff600e55e
#
_cell.length_a   1.000
_cell.length_b   1.000
_cell.length_c   1.000
_cell.angle_alpha   90.00
_cell.angle_beta   90.00
_cell.angle_gamma   90.00
#
_symmetry.space_group_name_H-M   'P 1'
#
loop_
_entity.id
_entity.type
_entity.pdbx_description
1 polymer ?
#
loop_
_entity_poly.entity_id
_entity_poly.type
_entity_poly.pdbx_seq_one_letter_code
_entity_poly.pdbx_strand_id
1 'polypeptide(L)'
;MRGHDWINTCLPDELILEILRRLDSKASHDASSLVCKRWLGLDRLSRSTLRIGASGSPDIFITFLAQRFVNVKAVYIDERLSVSLSVNSVQGKRRDRDESVLTSFKLHYTAQKRPDKEEESESLSLTDAGLTAVADGFSKLEKLSLIWCSNVTSFGIMSLGQKCTFLKSLDLQGCYVGDQGLAVVGQCCKQLEDLNLRFCESLTDVGLVELATKCGKSLKSLGVAACARITDKSLEAVGSHCKSLETLSLDSEFISNKGILAIAEGCPLLKVLKLQCINVTDRALMAVGVSCLSLEMLALHSFQQFTDEGLRSIGKGCKKLKNLILSDCNFLGDRGLEAIATGCTELTHLEVNGCHNIGTIGLESVGKSCPRLTELALYYCQRIGNFALTEVGRGCKYLQALHLVDCSSLGDEAICSIAKGCRNLKKLHIRRCYEVGSKGIIAVGENCHSLTDLSLRFCDRVRDEALIAVGQGCPLQYLNVSGCNQIGDAGIVAIARGCPQLACLDNLGDMALAELGEGCPLLKDIVLSHCHQITDIGLSHLVKNCQMLESCHMVYCPGTTAAGVATVVSSCPNIKKVLVEKWKVSSRTKRRASSVLSYLCVDL
;
A
#
# COMPACT_ATOMS: atom_id res chain seq x y z
N MET A 1 -40.16 -18.33 31.48
CA MET A 1 -40.78 -18.03 30.16
C MET A 1 -39.79 -18.46 29.10
N ARG A 2 -40.08 -19.54 28.36
CA ARG A 2 -39.28 -19.93 27.19
C ARG A 2 -39.68 -18.95 26.09
N GLY A 3 -38.83 -17.96 25.81
CA GLY A 3 -38.99 -17.06 24.68
C GLY A 3 -39.07 -17.88 23.39
N HIS A 4 -40.17 -17.78 22.64
CA HIS A 4 -40.27 -18.40 21.33
C HIS A 4 -39.14 -17.84 20.46
N ASP A 5 -38.28 -18.74 19.97
CA ASP A 5 -37.15 -18.42 19.09
C ASP A 5 -37.67 -18.16 17.66
N TRP A 6 -38.34 -17.01 17.51
CA TRP A 6 -38.95 -16.59 16.25
C TRP A 6 -37.97 -16.53 15.09
N ILE A 7 -36.70 -16.20 15.35
CA ILE A 7 -35.67 -16.14 14.30
C ILE A 7 -35.41 -17.52 13.72
N ASN A 8 -35.31 -18.56 14.58
CA ASN A 8 -35.03 -19.89 14.11
C ASN A 8 -36.27 -20.63 13.57
N THR A 9 -37.46 -20.20 13.93
CA THR A 9 -38.69 -20.88 13.51
C THR A 9 -39.40 -20.19 12.34
N CYS A 10 -39.30 -18.87 12.19
CA CYS A 10 -40.06 -18.10 11.21
C CYS A 10 -39.19 -17.51 10.07
N LEU A 11 -37.88 -17.31 10.26
CA LEU A 11 -37.03 -16.78 9.18
C LEU A 11 -36.66 -17.86 8.17
N PRO A 12 -36.96 -17.69 6.88
CA PRO A 12 -36.50 -18.58 5.82
C PRO A 12 -34.97 -18.62 5.72
N ASP A 13 -34.42 -19.74 5.25
CA ASP A 13 -32.97 -19.92 5.09
C ASP A 13 -32.34 -18.91 4.14
N GLU A 14 -33.09 -18.50 3.11
CA GLU A 14 -32.64 -17.50 2.12
C GLU A 14 -32.40 -16.15 2.77
N LEU A 15 -33.25 -15.72 3.70
CA LEU A 15 -33.07 -14.45 4.42
C LEU A 15 -31.91 -14.51 5.42
N ILE A 16 -31.75 -15.64 6.12
CA ILE A 16 -30.61 -15.83 7.02
C ILE A 16 -29.31 -15.85 6.20
N LEU A 17 -29.27 -16.53 5.06
CA LEU A 17 -28.12 -16.55 4.15
C LEU A 17 -27.78 -15.14 3.66
N GLU A 18 -28.77 -14.32 3.30
CA GLU A 18 -28.53 -12.95 2.86
C GLU A 18 -27.99 -12.06 3.99
N ILE A 19 -28.48 -12.24 5.22
CA ILE A 19 -27.93 -11.56 6.41
C ILE A 19 -26.48 -11.98 6.64
N LEU A 20 -26.20 -13.28 6.62
CA LEU A 20 -24.85 -13.80 6.83
C LEU A 20 -23.86 -13.35 5.76
N ARG A 21 -24.29 -13.21 4.50
CA ARG A 21 -23.45 -12.69 3.40
C ARG A 21 -23.05 -11.23 3.58
N ARG A 22 -23.80 -10.46 4.34
CA ARG A 22 -23.52 -9.03 4.64
C ARG A 22 -22.64 -8.83 5.86
N LEU A 23 -22.27 -9.90 6.55
CA LEU A 23 -21.34 -9.82 7.68
C LEU A 23 -19.90 -9.64 7.16
N ASP A 24 -19.26 -8.53 7.53
CA ASP A 24 -17.93 -8.18 7.04
C ASP A 24 -16.80 -8.71 7.92
N SER A 25 -17.08 -9.07 9.18
CA SER A 25 -16.05 -9.47 10.13
C SER A 25 -16.01 -10.97 10.39
N LYS A 26 -14.79 -11.52 10.54
CA LYS A 26 -14.58 -12.91 10.97
C LYS A 26 -15.28 -13.17 12.33
N ALA A 27 -15.18 -12.23 13.27
CA ALA A 27 -15.79 -12.39 14.60
C ALA A 27 -17.33 -12.50 14.53
N SER A 28 -17.99 -11.72 13.66
CA SER A 28 -19.45 -11.79 13.44
C SER A 28 -19.87 -13.14 12.87
N HIS A 29 -19.12 -13.67 11.91
CA HIS A 29 -19.34 -14.99 11.35
C HIS A 29 -19.11 -16.10 12.39
N ASP A 30 -18.05 -16.02 13.18
CA ASP A 30 -17.74 -17.00 14.22
C ASP A 30 -18.85 -17.00 15.29
N ALA A 31 -19.32 -15.83 15.73
CA ALA A 31 -20.47 -15.71 16.63
C ALA A 31 -21.75 -16.30 16.05
N SER A 32 -22.06 -16.01 14.78
CA SER A 32 -23.23 -16.56 14.09
C SER A 32 -23.18 -18.09 13.97
N SER A 33 -22.00 -18.66 13.71
CA SER A 33 -21.81 -20.10 13.60
C SER A 33 -22.03 -20.87 14.92
N LEU A 34 -21.97 -20.17 16.06
CA LEU A 34 -22.18 -20.73 17.40
C LEU A 34 -23.65 -20.70 17.86
N VAL A 35 -24.56 -20.05 17.13
CA VAL A 35 -25.98 -19.90 17.51
C VAL A 35 -26.68 -21.25 17.55
N CYS A 36 -26.67 -22.02 16.46
CA CYS A 36 -27.23 -23.36 16.38
C CYS A 36 -26.72 -24.09 15.13
N LYS A 37 -27.04 -25.40 15.02
CA LYS A 37 -26.64 -26.24 13.87
C LYS A 37 -27.17 -25.73 12.52
N ARG A 38 -28.37 -25.15 12.48
CA ARG A 38 -28.95 -24.52 11.29
C ARG A 38 -28.11 -23.33 10.84
N TRP A 39 -27.80 -22.42 11.75
CA TRP A 39 -26.95 -21.23 11.45
C TRP A 39 -25.54 -21.63 11.06
N LEU A 40 -24.97 -22.64 11.72
CA LEU A 40 -23.65 -23.17 11.32
C LEU A 40 -23.68 -23.73 9.89
N GLY A 41 -24.74 -24.43 9.48
CA GLY A 41 -24.92 -24.89 8.11
C GLY A 41 -25.05 -23.74 7.12
N LEU A 42 -25.85 -22.74 7.45
CA LEU A 42 -26.05 -21.55 6.60
C LEU A 42 -24.81 -20.67 6.53
N ASP A 43 -24.06 -20.50 7.64
CA ASP A 43 -22.78 -19.77 7.63
C ASP A 43 -21.79 -20.45 6.67
N ARG A 44 -21.70 -21.79 6.66
CA ARG A 44 -20.86 -22.52 5.71
C ARG A 44 -21.22 -22.27 4.25
N LEU A 45 -22.51 -22.11 3.95
CA LEU A 45 -23.01 -21.82 2.60
C LEU A 45 -22.88 -20.33 2.23
N SER A 46 -22.86 -19.44 3.22
CA SER A 46 -22.74 -17.99 3.01
C SER A 46 -21.34 -17.56 2.65
N ARG A 47 -20.32 -18.29 3.08
CA ARG A 47 -18.91 -17.95 2.89
C ARG A 47 -18.49 -18.04 1.42
N SER A 48 -18.24 -16.88 0.80
CA SER A 48 -17.77 -16.77 -0.58
C SER A 48 -16.29 -16.42 -0.69
N THR A 49 -15.65 -15.99 0.41
CA THR A 49 -14.26 -15.53 0.44
C THR A 49 -13.50 -16.17 1.58
N LEU A 50 -12.30 -16.66 1.29
CA LEU A 50 -11.33 -17.16 2.27
C LEU A 50 -10.03 -16.34 2.20
N ARG A 51 -9.51 -15.97 3.39
CA ARG A 51 -8.20 -15.34 3.54
C ARG A 51 -7.38 -16.19 4.51
N ILE A 52 -6.24 -16.66 4.04
CA ILE A 52 -5.37 -17.58 4.76
C ILE A 52 -4.03 -16.90 4.95
N GLY A 53 -3.62 -16.72 6.20
CA GLY A 53 -2.31 -16.17 6.56
C GLY A 53 -1.26 -17.26 6.78
N ALA A 54 -0.03 -16.85 6.99
CA ALA A 54 1.16 -17.68 7.10
C ALA A 54 1.31 -18.45 8.43
N SER A 55 0.23 -18.95 9.05
CA SER A 55 0.30 -19.69 10.32
C SER A 55 -0.11 -21.16 10.16
N GLY A 56 0.77 -22.08 10.53
CA GLY A 56 0.55 -23.53 10.49
C GLY A 56 0.93 -24.17 9.16
N SER A 57 0.44 -25.38 8.87
CA SER A 57 0.58 -26.07 7.59
C SER A 57 -0.56 -25.66 6.65
N PRO A 58 -0.32 -24.79 5.64
CA PRO A 58 -1.38 -24.29 4.77
C PRO A 58 -2.12 -25.39 4.03
N ASP A 59 -1.43 -26.42 3.56
CA ASP A 59 -2.01 -27.51 2.78
C ASP A 59 -3.08 -28.29 3.55
N ILE A 60 -2.79 -28.66 4.81
CA ILE A 60 -3.74 -29.36 5.69
C ILE A 60 -4.94 -28.48 5.97
N PHE A 61 -4.68 -27.20 6.28
CA PHE A 61 -5.75 -26.26 6.62
C PHE A 61 -6.66 -26.00 5.42
N ILE A 62 -6.09 -25.82 4.22
CA ILE A 62 -6.85 -25.64 2.98
C ILE A 62 -7.68 -26.88 2.65
N THR A 63 -7.12 -28.08 2.77
CA THR A 63 -7.85 -29.32 2.55
C THR A 63 -9.09 -29.42 3.45
N PHE A 64 -8.94 -29.06 4.72
CA PHE A 64 -10.07 -29.00 5.66
C PHE A 64 -11.10 -27.94 5.28
N LEU A 65 -10.66 -26.73 4.88
CA LEU A 65 -11.57 -25.65 4.47
C LEU A 65 -12.30 -25.97 3.16
N ALA A 66 -11.63 -26.63 2.22
CA ALA A 66 -12.21 -27.06 0.95
C ALA A 66 -13.37 -28.04 1.12
N GLN A 67 -13.26 -28.94 2.10
CA GLN A 67 -14.36 -29.84 2.46
C GLN A 67 -15.53 -29.14 3.19
N ARG A 68 -15.23 -28.01 3.85
CA ARG A 68 -16.20 -27.32 4.70
C ARG A 68 -17.02 -26.26 3.97
N PHE A 69 -16.43 -25.56 2.99
CA PHE A 69 -17.02 -24.39 2.34
C PHE A 69 -17.13 -24.59 0.82
N VAL A 70 -18.32 -24.95 0.35
CA VAL A 70 -18.55 -25.33 -1.06
C VAL A 70 -18.86 -24.17 -2.01
N ASN A 71 -19.19 -22.98 -1.49
CA ASN A 71 -19.58 -21.82 -2.29
C ASN A 71 -18.49 -20.74 -2.37
N VAL A 72 -17.25 -21.09 -2.09
CA VAL A 72 -16.13 -20.14 -2.15
C VAL A 72 -15.86 -19.71 -3.59
N LYS A 73 -15.83 -18.40 -3.79
CA LYS A 73 -15.55 -17.75 -5.07
C LYS A 73 -14.21 -17.04 -5.09
N ALA A 74 -13.66 -16.69 -3.91
CA ALA A 74 -12.39 -15.98 -3.79
C ALA A 74 -11.51 -16.58 -2.69
N VAL A 75 -10.25 -16.87 -3.02
CA VAL A 75 -9.24 -17.36 -2.08
C VAL A 75 -8.00 -16.43 -2.15
N TYR A 76 -7.53 -16.00 -0.99
CA TYR A 76 -6.33 -15.16 -0.85
C TYR A 76 -5.37 -15.83 0.13
N ILE A 77 -4.15 -16.08 -0.33
CA ILE A 77 -3.06 -16.68 0.46
C ILE A 77 -1.85 -15.76 0.32
N ASP A 78 -1.33 -15.25 1.44
CA ASP A 78 -0.21 -14.31 1.45
C ASP A 78 0.87 -14.81 2.40
N GLU A 79 2.00 -15.25 1.85
CA GLU A 79 3.13 -15.81 2.60
C GLU A 79 4.28 -14.83 2.82
N ARG A 80 4.12 -13.54 2.51
CA ARG A 80 5.18 -12.52 2.73
C ARG A 80 5.66 -12.45 4.18
N LEU A 81 4.79 -12.71 5.14
CA LEU A 81 5.12 -12.69 6.56
C LEU A 81 5.98 -13.89 7.00
N SER A 82 5.87 -15.04 6.32
CA SER A 82 6.70 -16.23 6.61
C SER A 82 8.13 -16.02 6.17
N VAL A 83 8.35 -15.30 5.06
CA VAL A 83 9.68 -14.97 4.55
C VAL A 83 10.43 -14.04 5.51
N SER A 84 9.76 -13.08 6.15
CA SER A 84 10.37 -12.17 7.12
C SER A 84 10.82 -12.86 8.42
N LEU A 85 10.18 -13.96 8.81
CA LEU A 85 10.55 -14.74 9.99
C LEU A 85 11.75 -15.67 9.74
N SER A 86 11.96 -16.12 8.50
CA SER A 86 13.09 -16.99 8.12
C SER A 86 14.40 -16.22 7.87
N VAL A 87 14.33 -14.94 7.50
CA VAL A 87 15.52 -14.10 7.24
C VAL A 87 16.25 -13.67 8.54
N ASN A 88 15.57 -13.70 9.70
CA ASN A 88 16.18 -13.37 10.99
C ASN A 88 17.14 -14.42 11.57
N SER A 89 17.45 -15.52 10.82
CA SER A 89 18.39 -16.56 11.25
C SER A 89 19.78 -16.48 10.60
N VAL A 90 20.03 -15.52 9.71
CA VAL A 90 21.36 -15.37 9.05
C VAL A 90 21.94 -13.99 9.38
N GLN A 91 22.98 -14.02 10.21
CA GLN A 91 23.81 -12.87 10.59
C GLN A 91 24.46 -12.19 9.39
N GLY A 92 24.50 -10.86 9.39
CA GLY A 92 25.38 -10.12 8.50
C GLY A 92 25.19 -8.61 8.58
N LYS A 93 26.06 -7.96 9.35
CA LYS A 93 26.28 -6.52 9.47
C LYS A 93 26.02 -5.73 8.18
N ARG A 94 25.14 -4.71 8.23
CA ARG A 94 25.35 -3.45 7.51
C ARG A 94 24.48 -2.31 8.07
N ARG A 95 25.12 -1.14 8.11
CA ARG A 95 24.71 0.14 8.68
C ARG A 95 23.44 0.73 8.07
N ASP A 96 22.76 1.51 8.91
CA ASP A 96 21.67 2.44 8.63
C ASP A 96 21.72 3.11 7.25
N ARG A 97 20.63 2.95 6.49
CA ARG A 97 20.10 3.97 5.59
C ARG A 97 18.59 3.75 5.47
N ASP A 98 17.87 4.76 5.89
CA ASP A 98 16.45 5.05 5.79
C ASP A 98 15.64 4.29 4.73
N GLU A 99 14.61 3.58 5.21
CA GLU A 99 13.49 3.14 4.37
C GLU A 99 12.63 4.34 4.02
N SER A 100 12.86 4.92 2.86
CA SER A 100 11.89 5.76 2.18
C SER A 100 11.17 4.92 1.14
N VAL A 101 9.90 4.67 1.44
CA VAL A 101 8.75 4.50 0.52
C VAL A 101 9.09 4.15 -0.93
N LEU A 102 8.70 2.93 -1.32
CA LEU A 102 8.39 2.49 -2.70
C LEU A 102 9.40 2.88 -3.80
N THR A 103 10.65 2.58 -3.60
CA THR A 103 11.61 2.55 -4.70
C THR A 103 12.36 1.25 -4.69
N SER A 104 12.14 0.50 -5.77
CA SER A 104 13.04 -0.53 -6.29
C SER A 104 13.66 -1.47 -5.24
N PHE A 105 12.92 -2.48 -4.79
CA PHE A 105 13.53 -3.66 -4.17
C PHE A 105 14.35 -4.41 -5.24
N LYS A 106 15.60 -3.99 -5.46
CA LYS A 106 16.62 -4.90 -5.99
C LYS A 106 17.02 -5.86 -4.87
N LEU A 107 16.22 -6.86 -4.60
CA LEU A 107 16.63 -8.05 -3.90
C LEU A 107 17.51 -8.85 -4.87
N HIS A 108 18.84 -8.70 -4.76
CA HIS A 108 19.76 -9.70 -5.32
C HIS A 108 19.58 -10.99 -4.51
N TYR A 109 18.71 -11.85 -5.00
CA TYR A 109 18.59 -13.22 -4.54
C TYR A 109 19.69 -14.04 -5.20
N THR A 110 20.85 -14.21 -4.53
CA THR A 110 21.80 -15.24 -4.89
C THR A 110 21.26 -16.58 -4.40
N ALA A 111 20.82 -17.41 -5.33
CA ALA A 111 20.44 -18.78 -5.07
C ALA A 111 21.63 -19.54 -4.48
N GLN A 112 21.67 -19.74 -3.16
CA GLN A 112 22.53 -20.72 -2.54
C GLN A 112 21.87 -22.10 -2.61
N LYS A 113 22.56 -23.03 -3.27
CA LYS A 113 22.24 -24.47 -3.29
C LYS A 113 22.06 -24.97 -1.86
N ARG A 114 20.93 -25.61 -1.57
CA ARG A 114 20.69 -26.36 -0.35
C ARG A 114 21.59 -27.60 -0.31
N PRO A 115 22.19 -27.97 0.84
CA PRO A 115 22.70 -29.29 1.06
C PRO A 115 21.53 -30.23 1.41
N ASP A 116 21.54 -31.40 0.79
CA ASP A 116 20.61 -32.49 1.01
C ASP A 116 20.64 -32.96 2.47
N LYS A 117 19.49 -32.83 3.14
CA LYS A 117 19.09 -33.68 4.28
C LYS A 117 17.57 -33.77 4.29
N GLU A 118 17.08 -34.93 3.98
CA GLU A 118 15.72 -35.40 4.21
C GLU A 118 15.46 -35.45 5.72
N GLU A 119 14.73 -34.46 6.21
CA GLU A 119 13.88 -34.56 7.40
C GLU A 119 12.51 -34.08 6.98
N GLU A 120 11.48 -34.92 7.17
CA GLU A 120 10.05 -34.59 7.02
C GLU A 120 9.69 -33.45 7.96
N SER A 121 10.08 -32.22 7.64
CA SER A 121 9.52 -31.03 8.23
C SER A 121 8.24 -30.70 7.47
N GLU A 122 7.08 -30.76 8.15
CA GLU A 122 5.82 -30.22 7.64
C GLU A 122 6.09 -28.85 6.98
N SER A 123 5.84 -28.75 5.68
CA SER A 123 6.07 -27.52 4.92
C SER A 123 5.22 -26.41 5.51
N LEU A 124 5.83 -25.37 6.03
CA LEU A 124 5.17 -24.17 6.54
C LEU A 124 4.60 -23.28 5.40
N SER A 125 4.73 -23.69 4.15
CA SER A 125 4.32 -22.96 2.95
C SER A 125 3.39 -23.79 2.09
N LEU A 126 2.47 -23.11 1.39
CA LEU A 126 1.55 -23.73 0.42
C LEU A 126 2.33 -24.46 -0.68
N THR A 127 1.93 -25.69 -0.98
CA THR A 127 2.48 -26.49 -2.07
C THR A 127 1.44 -26.76 -3.17
N ASP A 128 1.86 -27.46 -4.23
CA ASP A 128 0.97 -27.93 -5.28
C ASP A 128 -0.15 -28.86 -4.76
N ALA A 129 0.10 -29.59 -3.66
CA ALA A 129 -0.92 -30.42 -3.01
C ALA A 129 -2.05 -29.58 -2.41
N GLY A 130 -1.71 -28.52 -1.68
CA GLY A 130 -2.70 -27.58 -1.15
C GLY A 130 -3.47 -26.86 -2.26
N LEU A 131 -2.79 -26.45 -3.35
CA LEU A 131 -3.45 -25.82 -4.49
C LEU A 131 -4.38 -26.81 -5.24
N THR A 132 -4.01 -28.09 -5.31
CA THR A 132 -4.89 -29.13 -5.86
C THR A 132 -6.15 -29.30 -4.99
N ALA A 133 -6.01 -29.24 -3.66
CA ALA A 133 -7.17 -29.25 -2.75
C ALA A 133 -8.08 -28.02 -2.93
N VAL A 134 -7.51 -26.83 -3.21
CA VAL A 134 -8.29 -25.63 -3.62
C VAL A 134 -9.08 -25.92 -4.88
N ALA A 135 -8.44 -26.49 -5.90
CA ALA A 135 -9.05 -26.80 -7.19
C ALA A 135 -10.18 -27.84 -7.08
N ASP A 136 -10.01 -28.84 -6.21
CA ASP A 136 -11.01 -29.88 -5.98
C ASP A 136 -12.22 -29.40 -5.17
N GLY A 137 -11.96 -28.54 -4.16
CA GLY A 137 -13.01 -28.11 -3.25
C GLY A 137 -13.81 -26.89 -3.75
N PHE A 138 -13.21 -26.03 -4.58
CA PHE A 138 -13.82 -24.75 -4.95
C PHE A 138 -14.09 -24.63 -6.46
N SER A 139 -14.94 -25.50 -7.00
CA SER A 139 -15.28 -25.53 -8.43
C SER A 139 -15.89 -24.22 -8.98
N LYS A 140 -16.42 -23.35 -8.08
CA LYS A 140 -16.99 -22.03 -8.41
C LYS A 140 -15.98 -20.88 -8.23
N LEU A 141 -14.69 -21.17 -8.12
CA LEU A 141 -13.66 -20.17 -7.87
C LEU A 141 -13.58 -19.16 -9.02
N GLU A 142 -13.76 -17.90 -8.69
CA GLU A 142 -13.67 -16.76 -9.61
C GLU A 142 -12.36 -15.96 -9.40
N LYS A 143 -11.81 -15.95 -8.17
CA LYS A 143 -10.59 -15.19 -7.81
C LYS A 143 -9.66 -16.02 -6.97
N LEU A 144 -8.38 -16.05 -7.37
CA LEU A 144 -7.30 -16.65 -6.60
C LEU A 144 -6.12 -15.68 -6.53
N SER A 145 -5.64 -15.42 -5.32
CA SER A 145 -4.41 -14.64 -5.10
C SER A 145 -3.46 -15.47 -4.25
N LEU A 146 -2.28 -15.74 -4.81
CA LEU A 146 -1.17 -16.46 -4.20
C LEU A 146 0.03 -15.51 -4.18
N ILE A 147 0.31 -14.90 -3.03
CA ILE A 147 1.38 -13.91 -2.92
C ILE A 147 2.56 -14.55 -2.22
N TRP A 148 3.70 -14.64 -2.93
CA TRP A 148 4.96 -15.24 -2.46
C TRP A 148 4.85 -16.71 -2.04
N CYS A 149 3.91 -17.48 -2.61
CA CYS A 149 3.80 -18.92 -2.41
C CYS A 149 4.87 -19.63 -3.26
N SER A 150 6.11 -19.63 -2.80
CA SER A 150 7.28 -20.08 -3.56
C SER A 150 7.30 -21.58 -3.87
N ASN A 151 6.55 -22.41 -3.12
CA ASN A 151 6.44 -23.85 -3.35
C ASN A 151 5.28 -24.22 -4.29
N VAL A 152 4.53 -23.22 -4.81
CA VAL A 152 3.52 -23.43 -5.85
C VAL A 152 4.23 -23.37 -7.21
N THR A 153 4.06 -24.44 -7.99
CA THR A 153 4.68 -24.60 -9.32
C THR A 153 3.63 -24.71 -10.44
N SER A 154 4.10 -24.96 -11.66
CA SER A 154 3.21 -25.23 -12.79
C SER A 154 2.25 -26.38 -12.56
N PHE A 155 2.59 -27.41 -11.78
CA PHE A 155 1.71 -28.57 -11.53
C PHE A 155 0.44 -28.18 -10.78
N GLY A 156 0.56 -27.40 -9.71
CA GLY A 156 -0.60 -26.92 -8.96
C GLY A 156 -1.48 -25.99 -9.81
N ILE A 157 -0.86 -25.11 -10.62
CA ILE A 157 -1.59 -24.20 -11.52
C ILE A 157 -2.29 -24.97 -12.65
N MET A 158 -1.71 -26.05 -13.17
CA MET A 158 -2.37 -26.91 -14.17
C MET A 158 -3.61 -27.57 -13.58
N SER A 159 -3.52 -28.12 -12.37
CA SER A 159 -4.68 -28.70 -11.65
C SER A 159 -5.78 -27.65 -11.46
N LEU A 160 -5.40 -26.45 -11.03
CA LEU A 160 -6.32 -25.33 -10.86
C LEU A 160 -7.02 -24.96 -12.17
N GLY A 161 -6.25 -24.73 -13.25
CA GLY A 161 -6.79 -24.33 -14.56
C GLY A 161 -7.78 -25.33 -15.12
N GLN A 162 -7.53 -26.63 -14.95
CA GLN A 162 -8.42 -27.70 -15.43
C GLN A 162 -9.75 -27.76 -14.68
N LYS A 163 -9.78 -27.45 -13.39
CA LYS A 163 -10.94 -27.60 -12.52
C LYS A 163 -11.71 -26.31 -12.26
N CYS A 164 -11.01 -25.17 -12.19
CA CYS A 164 -11.59 -23.86 -11.88
C CYS A 164 -11.81 -23.01 -13.15
N THR A 165 -12.64 -23.46 -14.07
CA THR A 165 -12.86 -22.82 -15.38
C THR A 165 -13.59 -21.47 -15.32
N PHE A 166 -14.20 -21.11 -14.18
CA PHE A 166 -14.86 -19.82 -13.94
C PHE A 166 -13.90 -18.72 -13.45
N LEU A 167 -12.58 -18.98 -13.44
CA LEU A 167 -11.58 -18.06 -12.93
C LEU A 167 -11.53 -16.78 -13.77
N LYS A 168 -11.70 -15.63 -13.08
CA LYS A 168 -11.68 -14.29 -13.65
C LYS A 168 -10.43 -13.50 -13.23
N SER A 169 -9.91 -13.76 -12.03
CA SER A 169 -8.74 -13.04 -11.51
C SER A 169 -7.74 -14.03 -10.91
N LEU A 170 -6.50 -13.98 -11.36
CA LEU A 170 -5.41 -14.85 -10.93
C LEU A 170 -4.17 -14.00 -10.62
N ASP A 171 -3.79 -13.97 -9.35
CA ASP A 171 -2.60 -13.30 -8.85
C ASP A 171 -1.59 -14.36 -8.40
N LEU A 172 -0.44 -14.42 -9.09
CA LEU A 172 0.63 -15.39 -8.88
C LEU A 172 1.94 -14.70 -8.49
N GLN A 173 1.87 -13.52 -7.91
CA GLN A 173 3.05 -12.72 -7.58
C GLN A 173 4.03 -13.50 -6.71
N GLY A 174 5.27 -13.67 -7.21
CA GLY A 174 6.35 -14.35 -6.50
C GLY A 174 6.20 -15.88 -6.42
N CYS A 175 5.38 -16.50 -7.29
CA CYS A 175 5.25 -17.95 -7.40
C CYS A 175 6.19 -18.51 -8.46
N TYR A 176 6.60 -19.78 -8.30
CA TYR A 176 7.47 -20.50 -9.26
C TYR A 176 6.69 -21.13 -10.42
N VAL A 177 5.79 -20.36 -11.01
CA VAL A 177 4.95 -20.79 -12.12
C VAL A 177 5.69 -20.62 -13.45
N GLY A 178 5.78 -21.66 -14.25
CA GLY A 178 6.37 -21.65 -15.58
C GLY A 178 5.31 -21.69 -16.70
N ASP A 179 5.78 -21.78 -17.93
CA ASP A 179 4.98 -21.68 -19.16
C ASP A 179 3.85 -22.70 -19.25
N GLN A 180 4.08 -23.94 -18.81
CA GLN A 180 3.07 -25.01 -18.88
C GLN A 180 1.84 -24.70 -18.04
N GLY A 181 2.04 -24.19 -16.81
CA GLY A 181 0.92 -23.80 -15.94
C GLY A 181 0.09 -22.70 -16.58
N LEU A 182 0.76 -21.69 -17.13
CA LEU A 182 0.10 -20.55 -17.76
C LEU A 182 -0.62 -20.93 -19.05
N ALA A 183 -0.06 -21.85 -19.86
CA ALA A 183 -0.69 -22.36 -21.07
C ALA A 183 -2.01 -23.08 -20.77
N VAL A 184 -2.07 -23.90 -19.71
CA VAL A 184 -3.30 -24.58 -19.27
C VAL A 184 -4.35 -23.59 -18.78
N VAL A 185 -3.93 -22.57 -18.00
CA VAL A 185 -4.84 -21.49 -17.59
C VAL A 185 -5.45 -20.79 -18.82
N GLY A 186 -4.64 -20.42 -19.80
CA GLY A 186 -5.10 -19.81 -21.06
C GLY A 186 -6.06 -20.73 -21.85
N GLN A 187 -5.84 -22.05 -21.81
CA GLN A 187 -6.68 -23.02 -22.48
C GLN A 187 -8.03 -23.22 -21.81
N CYS A 188 -8.10 -23.23 -20.48
CA CYS A 188 -9.28 -23.62 -19.72
C CYS A 188 -10.06 -22.41 -19.15
N CYS A 189 -9.39 -21.33 -18.72
CA CYS A 189 -10.01 -20.20 -18.05
C CYS A 189 -10.38 -19.09 -19.05
N LYS A 190 -11.41 -19.29 -19.87
CA LYS A 190 -11.81 -18.36 -20.95
C LYS A 190 -12.41 -17.03 -20.47
N GLN A 191 -12.71 -16.90 -19.18
CA GLN A 191 -13.27 -15.70 -18.57
C GLN A 191 -12.19 -14.92 -17.79
N LEU A 192 -10.89 -15.25 -17.95
CA LEU A 192 -9.82 -14.59 -17.22
C LEU A 192 -9.71 -13.11 -17.65
N GLU A 193 -9.94 -12.22 -16.69
CA GLU A 193 -9.91 -10.76 -16.88
C GLU A 193 -8.66 -10.13 -16.29
N ASP A 194 -8.21 -10.61 -15.10
CA ASP A 194 -7.08 -10.09 -14.36
C ASP A 194 -5.99 -11.15 -14.19
N LEU A 195 -4.76 -10.82 -14.59
CA LEU A 195 -3.59 -11.68 -14.41
C LEU A 195 -2.41 -10.89 -13.88
N ASN A 196 -1.89 -11.27 -12.70
CA ASN A 196 -0.68 -10.71 -12.12
C ASN A 196 0.41 -11.78 -12.04
N LEU A 197 1.50 -11.55 -12.77
CA LEU A 197 2.66 -12.45 -12.90
C LEU A 197 3.96 -11.79 -12.39
N ARG A 198 3.86 -10.78 -11.52
CA ARG A 198 5.04 -10.07 -11.01
C ARG A 198 5.94 -11.02 -10.23
N PHE A 199 7.25 -10.94 -10.47
CA PHE A 199 8.27 -11.80 -9.82
C PHE A 199 8.12 -13.29 -10.12
N CYS A 200 7.54 -13.68 -11.26
CA CYS A 200 7.50 -15.07 -11.73
C CYS A 200 8.73 -15.34 -12.59
N GLU A 201 9.85 -15.73 -11.95
CA GLU A 201 11.16 -15.87 -12.61
C GLU A 201 11.24 -17.03 -13.62
N SER A 202 10.40 -18.06 -13.45
CA SER A 202 10.38 -19.25 -14.33
C SER A 202 9.60 -19.04 -15.62
N LEU A 203 8.87 -17.92 -15.75
CA LEU A 203 8.03 -17.62 -16.90
C LEU A 203 8.85 -17.06 -18.06
N THR A 204 8.53 -17.51 -19.28
CA THR A 204 9.14 -17.03 -20.53
C THR A 204 8.09 -16.47 -21.50
N ASP A 205 8.56 -15.98 -22.65
CA ASP A 205 7.67 -15.57 -23.75
C ASP A 205 6.67 -16.65 -24.17
N VAL A 206 7.06 -17.94 -24.09
CA VAL A 206 6.22 -19.07 -24.54
C VAL A 206 4.91 -19.11 -23.77
N GLY A 207 4.95 -19.04 -22.42
CA GLY A 207 3.75 -19.10 -21.60
C GLY A 207 2.82 -17.91 -21.81
N LEU A 208 3.37 -16.70 -21.92
CA LEU A 208 2.55 -15.50 -22.10
C LEU A 208 1.96 -15.40 -23.51
N VAL A 209 2.69 -15.83 -24.56
CA VAL A 209 2.18 -15.91 -25.94
C VAL A 209 1.03 -16.92 -26.03
N GLU A 210 1.19 -18.11 -25.45
CA GLU A 210 0.12 -19.12 -25.40
C GLU A 210 -1.13 -18.61 -24.68
N LEU A 211 -0.96 -17.98 -23.51
CA LEU A 211 -2.08 -17.39 -22.78
C LEU A 211 -2.77 -16.29 -23.59
N ALA A 212 -2.03 -15.32 -24.12
CA ALA A 212 -2.59 -14.23 -24.92
C ALA A 212 -3.38 -14.75 -26.13
N THR A 213 -2.86 -15.76 -26.82
CA THR A 213 -3.52 -16.37 -27.97
C THR A 213 -4.82 -17.08 -27.60
N LYS A 214 -4.88 -17.73 -26.43
CA LYS A 214 -6.00 -18.59 -26.03
C LYS A 214 -7.12 -17.86 -25.26
N CYS A 215 -6.78 -16.90 -24.40
CA CYS A 215 -7.75 -16.17 -23.58
C CYS A 215 -7.60 -14.63 -23.66
N GLY A 216 -6.81 -14.10 -24.59
CA GLY A 216 -6.53 -12.65 -24.70
C GLY A 216 -7.78 -11.78 -24.90
N LYS A 217 -8.86 -12.31 -25.49
CA LYS A 217 -10.10 -11.55 -25.71
C LYS A 217 -10.80 -11.11 -24.42
N SER A 218 -10.66 -11.86 -23.32
CA SER A 218 -11.27 -11.55 -22.02
C SER A 218 -10.34 -10.72 -21.12
N LEU A 219 -9.02 -10.71 -21.40
CA LEU A 219 -8.03 -10.11 -20.53
C LEU A 219 -8.12 -8.58 -20.54
N LYS A 220 -8.35 -8.01 -19.35
CA LYS A 220 -8.46 -6.55 -19.10
C LYS A 220 -7.27 -5.99 -18.35
N SER A 221 -6.62 -6.79 -17.51
CA SER A 221 -5.50 -6.36 -16.67
C SER A 221 -4.37 -7.39 -16.72
N LEU A 222 -3.16 -6.92 -17.00
CA LEU A 222 -1.95 -7.72 -17.06
C LEU A 222 -0.82 -7.04 -16.30
N GLY A 223 -0.27 -7.72 -15.29
CA GLY A 223 0.93 -7.31 -14.55
C GLY A 223 2.07 -8.27 -14.84
N VAL A 224 3.15 -7.77 -15.46
CA VAL A 224 4.39 -8.51 -15.74
C VAL A 224 5.54 -7.62 -15.29
N ALA A 225 6.06 -7.86 -14.10
CA ALA A 225 7.16 -7.09 -13.56
C ALA A 225 8.20 -8.02 -12.95
N ALA A 226 9.46 -7.69 -13.16
CA ALA A 226 10.61 -8.50 -12.69
C ALA A 226 10.54 -9.98 -13.16
N CYS A 227 10.13 -10.19 -14.42
CA CYS A 227 10.15 -11.48 -15.12
C CYS A 227 11.26 -11.46 -16.15
N ALA A 228 12.44 -11.93 -15.78
CA ALA A 228 13.69 -11.78 -16.54
C ALA A 228 13.73 -12.43 -17.95
N ARG A 229 12.71 -13.25 -18.30
CA ARG A 229 12.65 -13.97 -19.58
C ARG A 229 11.48 -13.53 -20.47
N ILE A 230 10.81 -12.42 -20.11
CA ILE A 230 9.76 -11.81 -20.91
C ILE A 230 10.36 -10.70 -21.76
N THR A 231 10.11 -10.76 -23.08
CA THR A 231 10.66 -9.84 -24.08
C THR A 231 9.54 -9.20 -24.94
N ASP A 232 9.93 -8.44 -25.96
CA ASP A 232 9.01 -7.85 -26.93
C ASP A 232 8.07 -8.87 -27.59
N LYS A 233 8.49 -10.14 -27.76
CA LYS A 233 7.65 -11.20 -28.37
C LYS A 233 6.34 -11.41 -27.61
N SER A 234 6.40 -11.40 -26.29
CA SER A 234 5.20 -11.50 -25.46
C SER A 234 4.27 -10.31 -25.68
N LEU A 235 4.84 -9.10 -25.72
CA LEU A 235 4.04 -7.88 -25.92
C LEU A 235 3.42 -7.77 -27.30
N GLU A 236 4.10 -8.27 -28.35
CA GLU A 236 3.54 -8.39 -29.69
C GLU A 236 2.32 -9.32 -29.72
N ALA A 237 2.38 -10.45 -29.01
CA ALA A 237 1.25 -11.35 -28.87
C ALA A 237 0.11 -10.72 -28.06
N VAL A 238 0.42 -10.04 -26.96
CA VAL A 238 -0.57 -9.31 -26.16
C VAL A 238 -1.25 -8.22 -27.00
N GLY A 239 -0.49 -7.39 -27.71
CA GLY A 239 -1.02 -6.35 -28.61
C GLY A 239 -1.89 -6.93 -29.74
N SER A 240 -1.54 -8.12 -30.25
CA SER A 240 -2.30 -8.79 -31.31
C SER A 240 -3.62 -9.37 -30.82
N HIS A 241 -3.67 -9.94 -29.62
CA HIS A 241 -4.78 -10.76 -29.14
C HIS A 241 -5.60 -10.14 -28.01
N CYS A 242 -5.03 -9.24 -27.16
CA CYS A 242 -5.69 -8.71 -25.97
C CYS A 242 -6.36 -7.34 -26.23
N LYS A 243 -7.34 -7.30 -27.13
CA LYS A 243 -8.01 -6.04 -27.54
C LYS A 243 -8.86 -5.38 -26.45
N SER A 244 -9.18 -6.11 -25.39
CA SER A 244 -9.92 -5.62 -24.21
C SER A 244 -9.01 -5.13 -23.08
N LEU A 245 -7.68 -5.08 -23.30
CA LEU A 245 -6.73 -4.71 -22.26
C LEU A 245 -6.89 -3.23 -21.86
N GLU A 246 -7.16 -3.03 -20.59
CA GLU A 246 -7.34 -1.71 -19.94
C GLU A 246 -6.17 -1.32 -19.04
N THR A 247 -5.51 -2.30 -18.42
CA THR A 247 -4.41 -2.09 -17.47
C THR A 247 -3.20 -2.92 -17.87
N LEU A 248 -2.05 -2.26 -17.97
CA LEU A 248 -0.76 -2.92 -18.21
C LEU A 248 0.29 -2.38 -17.23
N SER A 249 0.97 -3.27 -16.51
CA SER A 249 2.10 -2.96 -15.65
C SER A 249 3.31 -3.79 -16.08
N LEU A 250 4.38 -3.13 -16.49
CA LEU A 250 5.60 -3.74 -17.01
C LEU A 250 6.83 -3.26 -16.24
N ASP A 251 7.71 -4.20 -15.91
CA ASP A 251 9.04 -3.92 -15.38
C ASP A 251 10.00 -4.98 -15.94
N SER A 252 10.78 -4.64 -16.97
CA SER A 252 11.71 -5.57 -17.60
C SER A 252 12.74 -4.84 -18.45
N GLU A 253 14.00 -5.11 -18.19
CA GLU A 253 15.14 -4.61 -18.99
C GLU A 253 15.24 -5.23 -20.40
N PHE A 254 14.47 -6.29 -20.69
CA PHE A 254 14.42 -6.98 -21.98
C PHE A 254 13.31 -6.50 -22.90
N ILE A 255 12.52 -5.51 -22.46
CA ILE A 255 11.48 -4.88 -23.27
C ILE A 255 12.05 -3.62 -23.90
N SER A 256 11.83 -3.47 -25.19
CA SER A 256 12.24 -2.32 -26.00
C SER A 256 11.04 -1.51 -26.54
N ASN A 257 11.33 -0.47 -27.34
CA ASN A 257 10.29 0.28 -28.03
C ASN A 257 9.33 -0.61 -28.85
N LYS A 258 9.82 -1.72 -29.40
CA LYS A 258 9.02 -2.61 -30.27
C LYS A 258 7.84 -3.22 -29.51
N GLY A 259 8.06 -3.70 -28.30
CA GLY A 259 6.99 -4.24 -27.44
C GLY A 259 5.95 -3.18 -27.08
N ILE A 260 6.40 -1.97 -26.68
CA ILE A 260 5.47 -0.89 -26.30
C ILE A 260 4.68 -0.37 -27.52
N LEU A 261 5.30 -0.29 -28.71
CA LEU A 261 4.59 0.05 -29.93
C LEU A 261 3.46 -0.96 -30.22
N ALA A 262 3.75 -2.26 -30.12
CA ALA A 262 2.76 -3.31 -30.35
C ALA A 262 1.57 -3.19 -29.37
N ILE A 263 1.83 -2.84 -28.11
CA ILE A 263 0.77 -2.57 -27.11
C ILE A 263 -0.02 -1.31 -27.49
N ALA A 264 0.65 -0.20 -27.81
CA ALA A 264 0.00 1.06 -28.13
C ALA A 264 -0.95 0.93 -29.33
N GLU A 265 -0.51 0.25 -30.38
CA GLU A 265 -1.30 0.00 -31.59
C GLU A 265 -2.37 -1.08 -31.38
N GLY A 266 -2.05 -2.07 -30.53
CA GLY A 266 -2.89 -3.24 -30.35
C GLY A 266 -3.97 -3.14 -29.29
N CYS A 267 -3.82 -2.27 -28.28
CA CYS A 267 -4.71 -2.19 -27.12
C CYS A 267 -5.38 -0.81 -27.01
N PRO A 268 -6.39 -0.49 -27.82
CA PRO A 268 -7.01 0.85 -27.89
C PRO A 268 -7.80 1.24 -26.62
N LEU A 269 -8.15 0.27 -25.78
CA LEU A 269 -8.91 0.51 -24.53
C LEU A 269 -8.01 0.75 -23.32
N LEU A 270 -6.69 0.91 -23.52
CA LEU A 270 -5.73 1.06 -22.43
C LEU A 270 -6.01 2.34 -21.64
N LYS A 271 -6.26 2.17 -20.34
CA LYS A 271 -6.55 3.23 -19.36
C LYS A 271 -5.40 3.44 -18.38
N VAL A 272 -4.69 2.37 -18.01
CA VAL A 272 -3.63 2.39 -17.04
C VAL A 272 -2.37 1.78 -17.64
N LEU A 273 -1.30 2.57 -17.70
CA LEU A 273 0.01 2.12 -18.16
C LEU A 273 1.08 2.45 -17.11
N LYS A 274 1.72 1.39 -16.57
CA LYS A 274 2.84 1.51 -15.62
C LYS A 274 4.06 0.86 -16.25
N LEU A 275 5.10 1.64 -16.42
CA LEU A 275 6.34 1.21 -17.07
C LEU A 275 7.53 1.42 -16.16
N GLN A 276 8.39 0.40 -16.10
CA GLN A 276 9.73 0.46 -15.55
C GLN A 276 10.64 -0.34 -16.49
N CYS A 277 11.05 0.25 -17.59
CA CYS A 277 11.79 -0.43 -18.66
C CYS A 277 13.02 0.37 -19.07
N ILE A 278 14.19 -0.21 -19.03
CA ILE A 278 15.47 0.48 -19.28
C ILE A 278 15.67 0.82 -20.76
N ASN A 279 15.23 -0.06 -21.68
CA ASN A 279 15.52 0.04 -23.12
C ASN A 279 14.44 0.76 -23.94
N VAL A 280 13.61 1.58 -23.30
CA VAL A 280 12.49 2.31 -23.95
C VAL A 280 12.81 3.79 -24.03
N THR A 281 12.53 4.43 -25.16
CA THR A 281 12.81 5.84 -25.46
C THR A 281 11.53 6.60 -25.80
N ASP A 282 11.62 7.90 -26.07
CA ASP A 282 10.49 8.76 -26.46
C ASP A 282 9.61 8.18 -27.57
N ARG A 283 10.19 7.37 -28.47
CA ARG A 283 9.45 6.70 -29.55
C ARG A 283 8.27 5.89 -29.03
N ALA A 284 8.43 5.20 -27.89
CA ALA A 284 7.35 4.45 -27.25
C ALA A 284 6.26 5.36 -26.71
N LEU A 285 6.63 6.43 -25.99
CA LEU A 285 5.65 7.40 -25.46
C LEU A 285 4.92 8.16 -26.57
N MET A 286 5.61 8.43 -27.67
CA MET A 286 4.98 9.04 -28.85
C MET A 286 3.90 8.14 -29.43
N ALA A 287 4.14 6.83 -29.53
CA ALA A 287 3.13 5.87 -29.98
C ALA A 287 1.94 5.79 -29.00
N VAL A 288 2.23 5.74 -27.68
CA VAL A 288 1.18 5.78 -26.65
C VAL A 288 0.34 7.04 -26.76
N GLY A 289 0.97 8.22 -26.93
CA GLY A 289 0.29 9.51 -27.08
C GLY A 289 -0.62 9.59 -28.33
N VAL A 290 -0.28 8.87 -29.40
CA VAL A 290 -1.08 8.83 -30.64
C VAL A 290 -2.22 7.80 -30.54
N SER A 291 -2.00 6.64 -29.93
CA SER A 291 -2.90 5.49 -30.02
C SER A 291 -3.75 5.26 -28.75
N CYS A 292 -3.23 5.58 -27.56
CA CYS A 292 -3.91 5.28 -26.29
C CYS A 292 -4.75 6.46 -25.78
N LEU A 293 -5.74 6.89 -26.55
CA LEU A 293 -6.56 8.09 -26.28
C LEU A 293 -7.48 7.94 -25.05
N SER A 294 -7.62 6.75 -24.50
CA SER A 294 -8.39 6.45 -23.30
C SER A 294 -7.53 6.41 -22.03
N LEU A 295 -6.24 6.77 -22.12
CA LEU A 295 -5.31 6.69 -21.00
C LEU A 295 -5.71 7.66 -19.88
N GLU A 296 -5.91 7.10 -18.68
CA GLU A 296 -6.28 7.82 -17.46
C GLU A 296 -5.13 7.86 -16.44
N MET A 297 -4.23 6.88 -16.47
CA MET A 297 -3.08 6.80 -15.58
C MET A 297 -1.83 6.42 -16.34
N LEU A 298 -0.76 7.21 -16.14
CA LEU A 298 0.60 6.93 -16.61
C LEU A 298 1.57 6.95 -15.45
N ALA A 299 2.31 5.87 -15.24
CA ALA A 299 3.41 5.81 -14.28
C ALA A 299 4.70 5.40 -14.99
N LEU A 300 5.74 6.21 -14.84
CA LEU A 300 7.06 6.03 -15.43
C LEU A 300 8.10 5.97 -14.31
N HIS A 301 8.82 4.84 -14.20
CA HIS A 301 9.82 4.63 -13.16
C HIS A 301 11.19 4.33 -13.74
N SER A 302 12.20 5.07 -13.30
CA SER A 302 13.63 4.82 -13.58
C SER A 302 14.01 4.85 -15.07
N PHE A 303 13.46 5.79 -15.82
CA PHE A 303 13.80 5.96 -17.23
C PHE A 303 14.97 6.92 -17.45
N GLN A 304 16.00 6.44 -18.16
CA GLN A 304 17.19 7.19 -18.50
C GLN A 304 17.23 7.72 -19.94
N GLN A 305 16.18 7.46 -20.74
CA GLN A 305 16.14 7.81 -22.15
C GLN A 305 14.86 8.56 -22.57
N PHE A 306 13.96 8.86 -21.62
CA PHE A 306 12.82 9.71 -21.86
C PHE A 306 13.19 11.18 -21.71
N THR A 307 12.76 11.97 -22.68
CA THR A 307 12.88 13.42 -22.67
C THR A 307 11.51 14.10 -22.67
N ASP A 308 11.48 15.40 -22.69
CA ASP A 308 10.24 16.18 -22.75
C ASP A 308 9.39 15.90 -24.00
N GLU A 309 9.98 15.35 -25.08
CA GLU A 309 9.26 15.03 -26.32
C GLU A 309 8.25 13.91 -26.12
N GLY A 310 8.61 12.88 -25.33
CA GLY A 310 7.69 11.81 -24.98
C GLY A 310 6.47 12.33 -24.22
N LEU A 311 6.67 13.15 -23.18
CA LEU A 311 5.57 13.76 -22.42
C LEU A 311 4.75 14.74 -23.27
N ARG A 312 5.38 15.45 -24.20
CA ARG A 312 4.66 16.34 -25.13
C ARG A 312 3.67 15.57 -26.00
N SER A 313 4.03 14.38 -26.46
CA SER A 313 3.12 13.52 -27.23
C SER A 313 1.94 13.04 -26.36
N ILE A 314 2.21 12.63 -25.13
CA ILE A 314 1.18 12.25 -24.16
C ILE A 314 0.21 13.42 -23.91
N GLY A 315 0.72 14.63 -23.63
CA GLY A 315 -0.09 15.83 -23.43
C GLY A 315 -0.96 16.20 -24.64
N LYS A 316 -0.49 15.92 -25.86
CA LYS A 316 -1.26 16.15 -27.10
C LYS A 316 -2.41 15.15 -27.26
N GLY A 317 -2.20 13.87 -26.95
CA GLY A 317 -3.16 12.80 -27.26
C GLY A 317 -4.01 12.34 -26.09
N CYS A 318 -3.43 12.14 -24.91
CA CYS A 318 -4.10 11.51 -23.76
C CYS A 318 -4.90 12.51 -22.92
N LYS A 319 -5.97 13.10 -23.48
CA LYS A 319 -6.79 14.15 -22.83
C LYS A 319 -7.55 13.70 -21.60
N LYS A 320 -7.70 12.39 -21.38
CA LYS A 320 -8.37 11.80 -20.22
C LYS A 320 -7.41 11.49 -19.05
N LEU A 321 -6.14 11.90 -19.16
CA LEU A 321 -5.13 11.61 -18.13
C LEU A 321 -5.49 12.32 -16.82
N LYS A 322 -5.67 11.53 -15.77
CA LYS A 322 -6.01 11.95 -14.41
C LYS A 322 -4.85 11.77 -13.44
N ASN A 323 -4.05 10.73 -13.63
CA ASN A 323 -2.97 10.36 -12.72
C ASN A 323 -1.65 10.28 -13.48
N LEU A 324 -0.66 11.07 -13.03
CA LEU A 324 0.70 11.03 -13.56
C LEU A 324 1.69 10.78 -12.42
N ILE A 325 2.49 9.73 -12.55
CA ILE A 325 3.59 9.39 -11.65
C ILE A 325 4.89 9.38 -12.44
N LEU A 326 5.85 10.18 -12.02
CA LEU A 326 7.19 10.27 -12.60
C LEU A 326 8.21 10.01 -11.50
N SER A 327 8.95 8.91 -11.57
CA SER A 327 9.96 8.54 -10.58
C SER A 327 11.31 8.29 -11.24
N ASP A 328 12.36 8.94 -10.73
CA ASP A 328 13.74 8.77 -11.18
C ASP A 328 13.96 8.94 -12.70
N CYS A 329 13.19 9.83 -13.33
CA CYS A 329 13.24 10.12 -14.74
C CYS A 329 14.12 11.39 -14.97
N ASN A 330 15.43 11.22 -15.01
CA ASN A 330 16.40 12.33 -14.93
C ASN A 330 16.45 13.26 -16.15
N PHE A 331 15.95 12.86 -17.32
CA PHE A 331 15.94 13.69 -18.52
C PHE A 331 14.59 14.39 -18.78
N LEU A 332 13.58 14.11 -17.96
CA LEU A 332 12.33 14.86 -17.99
C LEU A 332 12.49 16.19 -17.26
N GLY A 333 12.07 17.26 -17.90
CA GLY A 333 12.20 18.61 -17.38
C GLY A 333 10.88 19.40 -17.39
N ASP A 334 11.01 20.71 -17.20
CA ASP A 334 9.88 21.64 -17.11
C ASP A 334 9.00 21.63 -18.34
N ARG A 335 9.57 21.55 -19.56
CA ARG A 335 8.81 21.56 -20.83
C ARG A 335 7.91 20.33 -20.99
N GLY A 336 8.36 19.18 -20.49
CA GLY A 336 7.55 17.96 -20.49
C GLY A 336 6.35 18.08 -19.57
N LEU A 337 6.57 18.56 -18.34
CA LEU A 337 5.50 18.77 -17.37
C LEU A 337 4.53 19.89 -17.81
N GLU A 338 5.01 20.97 -18.41
CA GLU A 338 4.20 22.03 -19.01
C GLU A 338 3.29 21.48 -20.12
N ALA A 339 3.82 20.62 -21.00
CA ALA A 339 3.04 20.01 -22.06
C ALA A 339 1.93 19.08 -21.52
N ILE A 340 2.19 18.35 -20.45
CA ILE A 340 1.18 17.57 -19.72
C ILE A 340 0.13 18.51 -19.10
N ALA A 341 0.55 19.52 -18.35
CA ALA A 341 -0.36 20.43 -17.67
C ALA A 341 -1.33 21.13 -18.62
N THR A 342 -0.81 21.63 -19.76
CA THR A 342 -1.62 22.32 -20.76
C THR A 342 -2.51 21.35 -21.58
N GLY A 343 -2.04 20.11 -21.76
CA GLY A 343 -2.74 19.10 -22.54
C GLY A 343 -3.74 18.26 -21.78
N CYS A 344 -3.50 17.97 -20.49
CA CYS A 344 -4.27 17.05 -19.65
C CYS A 344 -4.92 17.80 -18.47
N THR A 345 -5.87 18.69 -18.77
CA THR A 345 -6.52 19.57 -17.77
C THR A 345 -7.41 18.85 -16.76
N GLU A 346 -7.67 17.56 -16.95
CA GLU A 346 -8.40 16.70 -16.01
C GLU A 346 -7.50 16.06 -14.95
N LEU A 347 -6.22 16.43 -14.88
CA LEU A 347 -5.26 15.87 -13.92
C LEU A 347 -5.74 16.08 -12.49
N THR A 348 -5.85 14.97 -11.75
CA THR A 348 -6.27 14.92 -10.34
C THR A 348 -5.14 14.55 -9.41
N HIS A 349 -4.18 13.73 -9.86
CA HIS A 349 -3.05 13.25 -9.07
C HIS A 349 -1.75 13.45 -9.84
N LEU A 350 -0.79 14.12 -9.20
CA LEU A 350 0.56 14.28 -9.72
C LEU A 350 1.57 13.87 -8.66
N GLU A 351 2.43 12.92 -9.01
CA GLU A 351 3.59 12.54 -8.22
C GLU A 351 4.87 12.75 -9.03
N VAL A 352 5.82 13.48 -8.45
CA VAL A 352 7.16 13.68 -8.99
C VAL A 352 8.18 13.27 -7.94
N ASN A 353 8.96 12.23 -8.24
CA ASN A 353 9.93 11.65 -7.31
C ASN A 353 11.31 11.57 -7.99
N GLY A 354 12.32 12.22 -7.44
CA GLY A 354 13.70 12.14 -7.94
C GLY A 354 13.92 12.61 -9.37
N CYS A 355 12.97 13.32 -9.98
CA CYS A 355 13.13 13.90 -11.33
C CYS A 355 13.83 15.26 -11.24
N HIS A 356 15.16 15.24 -11.16
CA HIS A 356 15.98 16.40 -10.82
C HIS A 356 15.95 17.57 -11.83
N ASN A 357 15.45 17.36 -13.05
CA ASN A 357 15.32 18.42 -14.07
C ASN A 357 13.92 19.06 -14.10
N ILE A 358 12.95 18.51 -13.37
CA ILE A 358 11.66 19.17 -13.15
C ILE A 358 11.83 20.22 -12.05
N GLY A 359 11.50 21.46 -12.37
CA GLY A 359 11.68 22.61 -11.50
C GLY A 359 10.41 23.44 -11.33
N THR A 360 10.62 24.69 -10.94
CA THR A 360 9.56 25.66 -10.62
C THR A 360 8.62 25.90 -11.79
N ILE A 361 9.15 26.05 -13.04
CA ILE A 361 8.35 26.41 -14.23
C ILE A 361 7.36 25.31 -14.61
N GLY A 362 7.81 24.07 -14.57
CA GLY A 362 6.93 22.91 -14.88
C GLY A 362 5.76 22.80 -13.91
N LEU A 363 6.03 22.93 -12.61
CA LEU A 363 4.97 22.85 -11.60
C LEU A 363 4.07 24.11 -11.56
N GLU A 364 4.62 25.29 -11.88
CA GLU A 364 3.84 26.52 -12.08
C GLU A 364 2.77 26.31 -13.17
N SER A 365 3.13 25.67 -14.28
CA SER A 365 2.19 25.34 -15.35
C SER A 365 1.07 24.40 -14.89
N VAL A 366 1.37 23.47 -13.99
CA VAL A 366 0.35 22.60 -13.35
C VAL A 366 -0.62 23.45 -12.52
N GLY A 367 -0.10 24.37 -11.69
CA GLY A 367 -0.92 25.28 -10.90
C GLY A 367 -1.88 26.13 -11.76
N LYS A 368 -1.44 26.56 -12.93
CA LYS A 368 -2.22 27.39 -13.88
C LYS A 368 -3.26 26.59 -14.67
N SER A 369 -2.96 25.34 -15.02
CA SER A 369 -3.72 24.58 -16.04
C SER A 369 -4.50 23.39 -15.50
N CYS A 370 -4.23 22.90 -14.26
CA CYS A 370 -4.87 21.72 -13.70
C CYS A 370 -5.78 22.04 -12.49
N PRO A 371 -6.93 22.70 -12.68
CA PRO A 371 -7.78 23.13 -11.57
C PRO A 371 -8.43 21.97 -10.80
N ARG A 372 -8.45 20.75 -11.38
CA ARG A 372 -9.03 19.55 -10.75
C ARG A 372 -8.03 18.78 -9.87
N LEU A 373 -6.80 19.28 -9.69
CA LEU A 373 -5.79 18.60 -8.90
C LEU A 373 -6.25 18.43 -7.44
N THR A 374 -6.29 17.18 -6.97
CA THR A 374 -6.69 16.80 -5.63
C THR A 374 -5.52 16.30 -4.79
N GLU A 375 -4.49 15.76 -5.43
CA GLU A 375 -3.30 15.24 -4.76
C GLU A 375 -2.03 15.65 -5.50
N LEU A 376 -1.07 16.19 -4.73
CA LEU A 376 0.27 16.55 -5.21
C LEU A 376 1.31 15.93 -4.29
N ALA A 377 2.22 15.14 -4.85
CA ALA A 377 3.34 14.55 -4.13
C ALA A 377 4.66 14.91 -4.81
N LEU A 378 5.57 15.50 -4.04
CA LEU A 378 6.90 15.93 -4.47
C LEU A 378 7.95 15.29 -3.56
N TYR A 379 8.76 14.40 -4.12
CA TYR A 379 9.83 13.71 -3.40
C TYR A 379 11.18 14.04 -4.03
N TYR A 380 12.14 14.48 -3.23
CA TYR A 380 13.50 14.82 -3.69
C TYR A 380 13.55 15.86 -4.82
N CYS A 381 12.59 16.78 -4.83
CA CYS A 381 12.46 17.84 -5.86
C CYS A 381 13.18 19.11 -5.44
N GLN A 382 14.49 19.17 -5.62
CA GLN A 382 15.35 20.25 -5.13
C GLN A 382 15.25 21.56 -5.96
N ARG A 383 14.76 21.49 -7.21
CA ARG A 383 14.63 22.65 -8.12
C ARG A 383 13.26 23.31 -8.09
N ILE A 384 12.33 22.76 -7.33
CA ILE A 384 10.99 23.34 -7.18
C ILE A 384 11.02 24.34 -6.02
N GLY A 385 10.86 25.62 -6.33
CA GLY A 385 10.84 26.71 -5.35
C GLY A 385 9.42 27.13 -4.94
N ASN A 386 9.34 28.05 -3.97
CA ASN A 386 8.08 28.54 -3.36
C ASN A 386 7.06 29.03 -4.38
N PHE A 387 7.52 29.70 -5.44
CA PHE A 387 6.64 30.27 -6.47
C PHE A 387 5.77 29.22 -7.16
N ALA A 388 6.30 28.03 -7.40
CA ALA A 388 5.52 26.92 -7.97
C ALA A 388 4.29 26.57 -7.11
N LEU A 389 4.47 26.41 -5.80
CA LEU A 389 3.37 26.12 -4.88
C LEU A 389 2.44 27.32 -4.67
N THR A 390 2.92 28.55 -4.90
CA THR A 390 2.05 29.73 -4.93
C THR A 390 1.05 29.65 -6.08
N GLU A 391 1.48 29.25 -7.28
CA GLU A 391 0.58 29.06 -8.41
C GLU A 391 -0.36 27.83 -8.21
N VAL A 392 0.13 26.75 -7.61
CA VAL A 392 -0.72 25.61 -7.20
C VAL A 392 -1.80 26.08 -6.21
N GLY A 393 -1.46 26.85 -5.19
CA GLY A 393 -2.41 27.44 -4.24
C GLY A 393 -3.42 28.37 -4.90
N ARG A 394 -3.00 29.08 -5.96
CA ARG A 394 -3.88 29.96 -6.73
C ARG A 394 -4.87 29.20 -7.61
N GLY A 395 -4.43 28.13 -8.30
CA GLY A 395 -5.23 27.44 -9.32
C GLY A 395 -5.91 26.16 -8.85
N CYS A 396 -5.29 25.39 -7.97
CA CYS A 396 -5.77 24.05 -7.58
C CYS A 396 -6.65 24.07 -6.32
N LYS A 397 -7.84 24.64 -6.41
CA LYS A 397 -8.75 24.84 -5.25
C LYS A 397 -9.32 23.55 -4.65
N TYR A 398 -9.23 22.44 -5.34
CA TYR A 398 -9.71 21.13 -4.89
C TYR A 398 -8.61 20.27 -4.26
N LEU A 399 -7.38 20.81 -4.04
CA LEU A 399 -6.29 20.06 -3.44
C LEU A 399 -6.67 19.58 -2.03
N GLN A 400 -6.60 18.27 -1.82
CA GLN A 400 -6.94 17.59 -0.57
C GLN A 400 -5.73 16.94 0.10
N ALA A 401 -4.70 16.58 -0.68
CA ALA A 401 -3.48 15.98 -0.15
C ALA A 401 -2.24 16.65 -0.76
N LEU A 402 -1.29 17.02 0.10
CA LEU A 402 0.02 17.52 -0.27
C LEU A 402 1.10 16.74 0.47
N HIS A 403 2.02 16.13 -0.29
CA HIS A 403 3.16 15.40 0.23
C HIS A 403 4.45 16.05 -0.25
N LEU A 404 5.31 16.45 0.67
CA LEU A 404 6.61 17.09 0.41
C LEU A 404 7.69 16.35 1.18
N VAL A 405 8.63 15.71 0.47
CA VAL A 405 9.73 14.97 1.11
C VAL A 405 11.06 15.39 0.52
N ASP A 406 11.98 15.80 1.37
CA ASP A 406 13.33 16.21 0.97
C ASP A 406 13.35 17.30 -0.14
N CYS A 407 12.43 18.27 -0.06
CA CYS A 407 12.34 19.42 -0.98
C CYS A 407 12.96 20.66 -0.32
N SER A 408 14.28 20.82 -0.44
CA SER A 408 15.06 21.83 0.29
C SER A 408 14.78 23.28 -0.11
N SER A 409 14.21 23.53 -1.30
CA SER A 409 13.89 24.87 -1.79
C SER A 409 12.46 25.34 -1.43
N LEU A 410 11.67 24.50 -0.73
CA LEU A 410 10.33 24.82 -0.29
C LEU A 410 10.32 25.22 1.18
N GLY A 411 9.75 26.37 1.49
CA GLY A 411 9.68 26.91 2.85
C GLY A 411 8.29 27.45 3.20
N ASP A 412 8.23 28.27 4.24
CA ASP A 412 7.00 28.85 4.79
C ASP A 412 6.12 29.55 3.76
N GLU A 413 6.73 30.27 2.80
CA GLU A 413 6.00 31.00 1.76
C GLU A 413 5.14 30.08 0.90
N ALA A 414 5.70 28.91 0.51
CA ALA A 414 4.99 27.88 -0.23
C ALA A 414 3.78 27.35 0.56
N ILE A 415 4.00 27.00 1.83
CA ILE A 415 2.96 26.44 2.70
C ILE A 415 1.87 27.48 3.00
N CYS A 416 2.23 28.74 3.27
CA CYS A 416 1.26 29.83 3.43
C CYS A 416 0.37 30.01 2.19
N SER A 417 0.95 29.90 0.99
CA SER A 417 0.22 30.04 -0.27
C SER A 417 -0.78 28.88 -0.47
N ILE A 418 -0.33 27.67 -0.19
CA ILE A 418 -1.21 26.46 -0.21
C ILE A 418 -2.33 26.60 0.81
N ALA A 419 -2.02 26.96 2.06
CA ALA A 419 -3.04 27.10 3.12
C ALA A 419 -4.14 28.10 2.76
N LYS A 420 -3.76 29.27 2.24
CA LYS A 420 -4.70 30.32 1.81
C LYS A 420 -5.54 29.91 0.60
N GLY A 421 -4.93 29.13 -0.32
CA GLY A 421 -5.54 28.78 -1.59
C GLY A 421 -6.35 27.49 -1.57
N CYS A 422 -5.91 26.47 -0.82
CA CYS A 422 -6.44 25.11 -0.83
C CYS A 422 -7.14 24.76 0.50
N ARG A 423 -8.27 25.43 0.79
CA ARG A 423 -8.99 25.31 2.07
C ARG A 423 -9.60 23.92 2.33
N ASN A 424 -9.67 23.07 1.31
CA ASN A 424 -10.16 21.69 1.41
C ASN A 424 -9.06 20.68 1.73
N LEU A 425 -7.86 21.15 2.13
CA LEU A 425 -6.73 20.29 2.46
C LEU A 425 -7.08 19.38 3.63
N LYS A 426 -6.94 18.06 3.44
CA LYS A 426 -7.21 17.02 4.43
C LYS A 426 -5.94 16.37 4.95
N LYS A 427 -4.92 16.27 4.07
CA LYS A 427 -3.63 15.65 4.38
C LYS A 427 -2.49 16.58 4.02
N LEU A 428 -1.59 16.80 4.96
CA LEU A 428 -0.35 17.54 4.76
C LEU A 428 0.81 16.76 5.36
N HIS A 429 1.65 16.19 4.49
CA HIS A 429 2.82 15.45 4.91
C HIS A 429 4.08 16.17 4.44
N ILE A 430 4.88 16.63 5.38
CA ILE A 430 6.15 17.31 5.15
C ILE A 430 7.25 16.54 5.88
N ARG A 431 8.29 16.14 5.15
CA ARG A 431 9.42 15.43 5.73
C ARG A 431 10.73 16.01 5.22
N ARG A 432 11.65 16.35 6.13
CA ARG A 432 12.97 16.88 5.80
C ARG A 432 12.95 18.09 4.85
N CYS A 433 11.91 18.93 4.93
CA CYS A 433 11.87 20.21 4.25
C CYS A 433 12.31 21.28 5.26
N TYR A 434 13.61 21.47 5.43
CA TYR A 434 14.21 22.23 6.53
C TYR A 434 13.91 23.73 6.50
N GLU A 435 13.43 24.28 5.37
CA GLU A 435 13.00 25.67 5.25
C GLU A 435 11.55 25.91 5.70
N VAL A 436 10.79 24.83 5.94
CA VAL A 436 9.43 24.91 6.49
C VAL A 436 9.51 25.09 8.00
N GLY A 437 8.90 26.16 8.50
CA GLY A 437 8.86 26.51 9.90
C GLY A 437 7.45 26.78 10.43
N SER A 438 7.38 27.40 11.62
CA SER A 438 6.12 27.68 12.29
C SER A 438 5.15 28.53 11.49
N LYS A 439 5.66 29.53 10.74
CA LYS A 439 4.80 30.48 10.00
C LYS A 439 3.92 29.77 8.96
N GLY A 440 4.48 28.81 8.22
CA GLY A 440 3.72 28.03 7.25
C GLY A 440 2.63 27.20 7.91
N ILE A 441 2.95 26.55 9.02
CA ILE A 441 2.03 25.65 9.73
C ILE A 441 0.96 26.43 10.51
N ILE A 442 1.27 27.63 11.04
CA ILE A 442 0.26 28.54 11.59
C ILE A 442 -0.79 28.89 10.53
N ALA A 443 -0.32 29.28 9.31
CA ALA A 443 -1.25 29.57 8.22
C ALA A 443 -2.15 28.35 7.86
N VAL A 444 -1.65 27.11 8.00
CA VAL A 444 -2.45 25.88 7.85
C VAL A 444 -3.53 25.80 8.93
N GLY A 445 -3.18 26.01 10.20
CA GLY A 445 -4.12 26.03 11.31
C GLY A 445 -5.24 27.06 11.11
N GLU A 446 -4.89 28.24 10.60
CA GLU A 446 -5.83 29.35 10.36
C GLU A 446 -6.78 29.16 9.16
N ASN A 447 -6.40 28.36 8.15
CA ASN A 447 -7.10 28.31 6.87
C ASN A 447 -7.62 26.93 6.46
N CYS A 448 -7.06 25.83 7.00
CA CYS A 448 -7.35 24.46 6.54
C CYS A 448 -8.21 23.69 7.56
N HIS A 449 -9.43 24.12 7.79
CA HIS A 449 -10.34 23.54 8.81
C HIS A 449 -10.86 22.13 8.46
N SER A 450 -10.46 21.57 7.33
CA SER A 450 -10.75 20.19 6.93
C SER A 450 -9.54 19.25 7.14
N LEU A 451 -8.42 19.75 7.69
CA LEU A 451 -7.20 18.96 7.85
C LEU A 451 -7.38 17.93 8.96
N THR A 452 -7.24 16.65 8.59
CA THR A 452 -7.36 15.52 9.51
C THR A 452 -6.05 14.77 9.71
N ASP A 453 -5.08 14.97 8.82
CA ASP A 453 -3.85 14.19 8.75
C ASP A 453 -2.65 15.12 8.54
N LEU A 454 -1.83 15.30 9.59
CA LEU A 454 -0.66 16.16 9.59
C LEU A 454 0.59 15.37 9.95
N SER A 455 1.60 15.42 9.08
CA SER A 455 2.93 14.87 9.36
C SER A 455 4.00 15.91 9.08
N LEU A 456 4.85 16.19 10.07
CA LEU A 456 5.92 17.21 10.03
C LEU A 456 7.27 16.58 10.43
N ARG A 457 7.65 15.46 9.81
CA ARG A 457 8.83 14.70 10.24
C ARG A 457 10.12 15.42 9.89
N PHE A 458 11.00 15.58 10.92
CA PHE A 458 12.30 16.26 10.77
C PHE A 458 12.20 17.69 10.21
N CYS A 459 11.19 18.45 10.67
CA CYS A 459 11.02 19.87 10.37
C CYS A 459 11.47 20.70 11.59
N ASP A 460 12.78 20.93 11.73
CA ASP A 460 13.40 21.48 12.95
C ASP A 460 13.07 22.97 13.23
N ARG A 461 12.43 23.68 12.30
CA ARG A 461 12.00 25.08 12.49
C ARG A 461 10.55 25.21 12.98
N VAL A 462 9.83 24.09 13.12
CA VAL A 462 8.45 24.09 13.64
C VAL A 462 8.49 24.04 15.16
N ARG A 463 7.73 24.93 15.82
CA ARG A 463 7.66 25.10 17.27
C ARG A 463 6.23 24.96 17.78
N ASP A 464 6.06 25.06 19.12
CA ASP A 464 4.76 24.92 19.79
C ASP A 464 3.67 25.85 19.26
N GLU A 465 3.99 27.12 18.91
CA GLU A 465 3.01 28.05 18.37
C GLU A 465 2.30 27.53 17.11
N ALA A 466 3.00 26.73 16.30
CA ALA A 466 2.42 26.11 15.12
C ALA A 466 1.39 25.05 15.48
N LEU A 467 1.68 24.18 16.46
CA LEU A 467 0.73 23.17 16.91
C LEU A 467 -0.44 23.77 17.69
N ILE A 468 -0.22 24.86 18.42
CA ILE A 468 -1.31 25.62 19.07
C ILE A 468 -2.33 26.10 18.02
N ALA A 469 -1.86 26.73 16.94
CA ALA A 469 -2.73 27.18 15.86
C ALA A 469 -3.47 26.02 15.17
N VAL A 470 -2.79 24.90 14.93
CA VAL A 470 -3.38 23.69 14.33
C VAL A 470 -4.43 23.07 15.28
N GLY A 471 -4.14 22.96 16.56
CA GLY A 471 -5.08 22.43 17.57
C GLY A 471 -6.36 23.28 17.69
N GLN A 472 -6.26 24.59 17.45
CA GLN A 472 -7.42 25.50 17.45
C GLN A 472 -8.25 25.43 16.17
N GLY A 473 -7.61 25.13 15.01
CA GLY A 473 -8.24 25.28 13.70
C GLY A 473 -8.55 23.98 12.95
N CYS A 474 -7.92 22.86 13.31
CA CYS A 474 -7.97 21.62 12.52
C CYS A 474 -8.50 20.42 13.32
N PRO A 475 -9.44 19.61 12.77
CA PRO A 475 -9.97 18.42 13.44
C PRO A 475 -9.05 17.21 13.21
N LEU A 476 -7.81 17.23 13.74
CA LEU A 476 -6.84 16.18 13.48
C LEU A 476 -7.28 14.82 14.02
N GLN A 477 -7.03 13.80 13.21
CA GLN A 477 -7.13 12.37 13.55
C GLN A 477 -5.75 11.69 13.57
N TYR A 478 -4.80 12.24 12.80
CA TYR A 478 -3.43 11.76 12.73
C TYR A 478 -2.46 12.94 12.87
N LEU A 479 -1.48 12.81 13.76
CA LEU A 479 -0.36 13.75 13.89
C LEU A 479 0.96 12.99 14.01
N ASN A 480 1.94 13.34 13.20
CA ASN A 480 3.30 12.85 13.31
C ASN A 480 4.28 14.03 13.32
N VAL A 481 4.99 14.20 14.42
CA VAL A 481 6.00 15.25 14.64
C VAL A 481 7.37 14.67 14.95
N SER A 482 7.64 13.42 14.53
CA SER A 482 8.93 12.75 14.77
C SER A 482 10.10 13.58 14.28
N GLY A 483 11.09 13.77 15.14
CA GLY A 483 12.31 14.52 14.82
C GLY A 483 12.12 16.03 14.73
N CYS A 484 11.01 16.60 15.21
CA CYS A 484 10.80 18.04 15.35
C CYS A 484 11.28 18.50 16.74
N ASN A 485 12.57 18.75 16.89
CA ASN A 485 13.22 18.97 18.19
C ASN A 485 12.82 20.29 18.90
N GLN A 486 12.12 21.20 18.23
CA GLN A 486 11.65 22.47 18.79
C GLN A 486 10.17 22.42 19.27
N ILE A 487 9.51 21.27 19.10
CA ILE A 487 8.16 21.03 19.62
C ILE A 487 8.28 20.47 21.03
N GLY A 488 7.61 21.13 21.97
CA GLY A 488 7.54 20.73 23.37
C GLY A 488 6.13 20.30 23.79
N ASP A 489 5.95 20.12 25.11
CA ASP A 489 4.67 19.70 25.68
C ASP A 489 3.54 20.70 25.43
N ALA A 490 3.82 22.03 25.37
CA ALA A 490 2.79 23.04 25.17
C ALA A 490 2.03 22.89 23.84
N GLY A 491 2.76 22.59 22.76
CA GLY A 491 2.17 22.31 21.45
C GLY A 491 1.27 21.06 21.48
N ILE A 492 1.74 20.00 22.12
CA ILE A 492 1.00 18.73 22.19
C ILE A 492 -0.24 18.85 23.09
N VAL A 493 -0.13 19.56 24.22
CA VAL A 493 -1.29 19.88 25.09
C VAL A 493 -2.39 20.61 24.31
N ALA A 494 -2.01 21.57 23.46
CA ALA A 494 -2.97 22.29 22.62
C ALA A 494 -3.67 21.35 21.61
N ILE A 495 -2.93 20.42 21.00
CA ILE A 495 -3.49 19.37 20.13
C ILE A 495 -4.43 18.45 20.90
N ALA A 496 -4.02 17.96 22.09
CA ALA A 496 -4.86 17.09 22.93
C ALA A 496 -6.20 17.72 23.26
N ARG A 497 -6.21 19.01 23.60
CA ARG A 497 -7.42 19.76 23.92
C ARG A 497 -8.26 20.12 22.70
N GLY A 498 -7.63 20.39 21.55
CA GLY A 498 -8.31 20.82 20.34
C GLY A 498 -8.77 19.68 19.42
N CYS A 499 -8.17 18.48 19.53
CA CYS A 499 -8.39 17.37 18.59
C CYS A 499 -8.86 16.08 19.31
N PRO A 500 -10.07 16.01 19.84
CA PRO A 500 -10.57 14.84 20.60
C PRO A 500 -10.72 13.57 19.74
N GLN A 501 -10.69 13.70 18.42
CA GLN A 501 -10.74 12.58 17.46
C GLN A 501 -9.34 12.02 17.11
N LEU A 502 -8.29 12.52 17.76
CA LEU A 502 -6.92 12.07 17.48
C LEU A 502 -6.79 10.57 17.76
N ALA A 503 -6.37 9.82 16.74
CA ALA A 503 -6.25 8.37 16.80
C ALA A 503 -4.80 7.88 16.74
N CYS A 504 -3.86 8.72 16.25
CA CYS A 504 -2.45 8.39 16.12
C CYS A 504 -1.56 9.61 16.37
N LEU A 505 -0.50 9.43 17.18
CA LEU A 505 0.43 10.50 17.55
C LEU A 505 1.86 9.97 17.77
N ASP A 506 2.86 10.82 17.58
CA ASP A 506 4.30 10.52 17.62
C ASP A 506 5.10 11.65 18.29
N ASN A 507 6.11 11.31 19.15
CA ASN A 507 7.13 12.17 19.81
C ASN A 507 6.65 13.06 20.99
N LEU A 508 6.79 12.59 22.29
CA LEU A 508 6.15 13.19 23.48
C LEU A 508 6.99 13.15 24.76
N GLY A 509 6.56 13.97 25.76
CA GLY A 509 6.96 13.88 27.18
C GLY A 509 5.80 13.46 28.12
N ASP A 510 6.07 13.30 29.42
CA ASP A 510 5.08 12.81 30.41
C ASP A 510 3.87 13.75 30.57
N MET A 511 4.08 15.07 30.52
CA MET A 511 3.00 16.05 30.63
C MET A 511 2.04 15.92 29.43
N ALA A 512 2.59 15.76 28.24
CA ALA A 512 1.81 15.56 27.03
C ALA A 512 1.02 14.24 27.07
N LEU A 513 1.59 13.16 27.64
CA LEU A 513 0.89 11.88 27.81
C LEU A 513 -0.30 11.97 28.77
N ALA A 514 -0.18 12.75 29.84
CA ALA A 514 -1.27 12.98 30.77
C ALA A 514 -2.46 13.72 30.09
N GLU A 515 -2.18 14.82 29.41
CA GLU A 515 -3.19 15.60 28.67
C GLU A 515 -3.83 14.82 27.51
N LEU A 516 -3.05 13.97 26.81
CA LEU A 516 -3.57 13.07 25.80
C LEU A 516 -4.54 12.05 26.39
N GLY A 517 -4.22 11.51 27.56
CA GLY A 517 -5.10 10.61 28.28
C GLY A 517 -6.47 11.26 28.56
N GLU A 518 -6.48 12.53 28.92
CA GLU A 518 -7.71 13.27 29.19
C GLU A 518 -8.44 13.77 27.93
N GLY A 519 -7.68 14.26 26.94
CA GLY A 519 -8.22 14.91 25.76
C GLY A 519 -8.58 13.99 24.57
N CYS A 520 -7.90 12.83 24.46
CA CYS A 520 -8.00 11.96 23.26
C CYS A 520 -8.42 10.52 23.61
N PRO A 521 -9.64 10.25 24.07
CA PRO A 521 -10.07 8.91 24.50
C PRO A 521 -10.16 7.91 23.36
N LEU A 522 -10.18 8.35 22.09
CA LEU A 522 -10.23 7.51 20.89
C LEU A 522 -8.87 7.12 20.34
N LEU A 523 -7.77 7.48 21.03
CA LEU A 523 -6.40 7.16 20.59
C LEU A 523 -6.21 5.66 20.45
N LYS A 524 -5.79 5.22 19.24
CA LYS A 524 -5.57 3.81 18.89
C LYS A 524 -4.10 3.46 18.74
N ASP A 525 -3.34 4.35 18.12
CA ASP A 525 -1.94 4.14 17.82
C ASP A 525 -1.10 5.27 18.39
N ILE A 526 -0.06 4.91 19.14
CA ILE A 526 0.90 5.88 19.68
C ILE A 526 2.33 5.39 19.43
N VAL A 527 3.18 6.28 18.92
CA VAL A 527 4.59 6.01 18.67
C VAL A 527 5.43 6.94 19.55
N LEU A 528 6.02 6.39 20.58
CA LEU A 528 6.83 7.07 21.58
C LEU A 528 8.33 6.82 21.39
N SER A 529 8.70 6.21 20.25
CA SER A 529 10.09 5.85 19.99
C SER A 529 11.00 7.07 19.97
N HIS A 530 12.16 6.96 20.65
CA HIS A 530 13.13 8.05 20.86
C HIS A 530 12.65 9.21 21.75
N CYS A 531 11.59 9.02 22.53
CA CYS A 531 11.12 10.01 23.49
C CYS A 531 11.93 9.91 24.80
N HIS A 532 12.87 10.84 25.00
CA HIS A 532 13.78 10.81 26.15
C HIS A 532 13.14 11.26 27.47
N GLN A 533 12.03 11.98 27.42
CA GLN A 533 11.34 12.57 28.57
C GLN A 533 10.12 11.77 29.03
N ILE A 534 9.88 10.59 28.47
CA ILE A 534 8.79 9.70 28.87
C ILE A 534 9.27 8.74 29.94
N THR A 535 8.46 8.61 30.99
CA THR A 535 8.64 7.65 32.07
C THR A 535 7.42 6.74 32.24
N ASP A 536 7.50 5.80 33.17
CA ASP A 536 6.37 4.93 33.55
C ASP A 536 5.18 5.73 34.12
N ILE A 537 5.41 6.94 34.65
CA ILE A 537 4.36 7.83 35.16
C ILE A 537 3.47 8.32 34.01
N GLY A 538 4.07 8.87 32.95
CA GLY A 538 3.33 9.32 31.77
C GLY A 538 2.53 8.20 31.10
N LEU A 539 3.14 7.00 30.98
CA LEU A 539 2.44 5.82 30.44
C LEU A 539 1.23 5.44 31.31
N SER A 540 1.34 5.52 32.64
CA SER A 540 0.24 5.23 33.56
C SER A 540 -0.92 6.21 33.40
N HIS A 541 -0.63 7.50 33.20
CA HIS A 541 -1.65 8.52 32.92
C HIS A 541 -2.36 8.28 31.58
N LEU A 542 -1.60 8.00 30.53
CA LEU A 542 -2.14 7.72 29.19
C LEU A 542 -3.14 6.56 29.22
N VAL A 543 -2.72 5.38 29.73
CA VAL A 543 -3.52 4.15 29.65
C VAL A 543 -4.75 4.16 30.57
N LYS A 544 -4.80 5.06 31.55
CA LYS A 544 -5.96 5.23 32.43
C LYS A 544 -7.23 5.60 31.66
N ASN A 545 -7.09 6.42 30.64
CA ASN A 545 -8.23 6.97 29.89
C ASN A 545 -8.27 6.51 28.41
N CYS A 546 -7.12 6.20 27.78
CA CYS A 546 -7.05 5.74 26.39
C CYS A 546 -7.30 4.23 26.26
N GLN A 547 -8.52 3.78 26.58
CA GLN A 547 -8.91 2.37 26.54
C GLN A 547 -9.03 1.77 25.13
N MET A 548 -9.04 2.62 24.09
CA MET A 548 -9.11 2.20 22.69
C MET A 548 -7.75 1.89 22.08
N LEU A 549 -6.66 1.99 22.86
CA LEU A 549 -5.29 1.80 22.38
C LEU A 549 -5.08 0.40 21.82
N GLU A 550 -4.70 0.32 20.52
CA GLU A 550 -4.45 -0.91 19.78
C GLU A 550 -2.96 -1.15 19.53
N SER A 551 -2.16 -0.08 19.40
CA SER A 551 -0.73 -0.15 19.10
C SER A 551 0.05 0.87 19.91
N CYS A 552 1.17 0.43 20.52
CA CYS A 552 2.08 1.29 21.27
C CYS A 552 3.53 0.93 20.95
N HIS A 553 4.30 1.87 20.40
CA HIS A 553 5.71 1.71 20.11
C HIS A 553 6.54 2.53 21.09
N MET A 554 7.45 1.88 21.84
CA MET A 554 8.24 2.50 22.92
C MET A 554 9.72 2.11 22.80
N VAL A 555 10.29 2.25 21.62
CA VAL A 555 11.69 1.88 21.34
C VAL A 555 12.59 3.08 21.61
N TYR A 556 13.75 2.88 22.25
CA TYR A 556 14.70 3.92 22.63
C TYR A 556 14.14 5.00 23.56
N CYS A 557 13.24 4.62 24.49
CA CYS A 557 12.74 5.49 25.56
C CYS A 557 13.45 5.17 26.87
N PRO A 558 14.53 5.88 27.27
CA PRO A 558 15.35 5.49 28.42
C PRO A 558 14.62 5.56 29.76
N GLY A 559 13.64 6.43 29.91
CA GLY A 559 12.85 6.58 31.15
C GLY A 559 11.75 5.52 31.32
N THR A 560 11.46 4.71 30.31
CA THR A 560 10.46 3.63 30.42
C THR A 560 11.10 2.33 30.88
N THR A 561 10.46 1.65 31.83
CA THR A 561 10.95 0.38 32.41
C THR A 561 10.03 -0.79 32.08
N ALA A 562 10.39 -1.98 32.56
CA ALA A 562 9.52 -3.16 32.44
C ALA A 562 8.17 -2.99 33.16
N ALA A 563 8.08 -2.09 34.16
CA ALA A 563 6.83 -1.78 34.85
C ALA A 563 5.89 -0.97 33.96
N GLY A 564 6.39 0.05 33.24
CA GLY A 564 5.61 0.82 32.28
C GLY A 564 5.07 -0.03 31.14
N VAL A 565 5.91 -0.92 30.56
CA VAL A 565 5.47 -1.88 29.54
C VAL A 565 4.38 -2.80 30.07
N ALA A 566 4.54 -3.33 31.29
CA ALA A 566 3.54 -4.18 31.91
C ALA A 566 2.21 -3.43 32.15
N THR A 567 2.27 -2.15 32.52
CA THR A 567 1.09 -1.29 32.70
C THR A 567 0.33 -1.12 31.39
N VAL A 568 1.00 -0.78 30.29
CA VAL A 568 0.36 -0.67 28.95
C VAL A 568 -0.33 -1.98 28.57
N VAL A 569 0.37 -3.12 28.67
CA VAL A 569 -0.16 -4.44 28.30
C VAL A 569 -1.33 -4.87 29.18
N SER A 570 -1.34 -4.51 30.47
CA SER A 570 -2.40 -4.94 31.39
C SER A 570 -3.62 -4.02 31.41
N SER A 571 -3.46 -2.75 31.10
CA SER A 571 -4.51 -1.73 31.22
C SER A 571 -5.27 -1.47 29.93
N CYS A 572 -4.71 -1.83 28.77
CA CYS A 572 -5.36 -1.60 27.47
C CYS A 572 -5.98 -2.89 26.92
N PRO A 573 -7.32 -3.08 27.01
CA PRO A 573 -7.99 -4.33 26.61
C PRO A 573 -7.93 -4.58 25.11
N ASN A 574 -7.79 -3.53 24.29
CA ASN A 574 -7.76 -3.61 22.83
C ASN A 574 -6.35 -3.69 22.23
N ILE A 575 -5.30 -3.77 23.08
CA ILE A 575 -3.91 -3.76 22.59
C ILE A 575 -3.61 -4.98 21.72
N LYS A 576 -3.12 -4.73 20.50
CA LYS A 576 -2.78 -5.73 19.48
C LYS A 576 -1.29 -5.79 19.21
N LYS A 577 -0.59 -4.67 19.43
CA LYS A 577 0.83 -4.55 19.13
C LYS A 577 1.54 -3.64 20.13
N VAL A 578 2.60 -4.16 20.75
CA VAL A 578 3.53 -3.36 21.56
C VAL A 578 4.93 -3.61 21.04
N LEU A 579 5.60 -2.57 20.52
CA LEU A 579 6.98 -2.64 20.04
C LEU A 579 7.91 -2.02 21.09
N VAL A 580 8.86 -2.81 21.57
CA VAL A 580 9.77 -2.43 22.65
C VAL A 580 11.07 -3.23 22.58
N GLU A 581 12.14 -2.77 23.23
CA GLU A 581 13.36 -3.55 23.37
C GLU A 581 13.13 -4.77 24.27
N LYS A 582 13.68 -5.91 23.85
CA LYS A 582 13.47 -7.22 24.51
C LYS A 582 13.84 -7.22 26.00
N TRP A 583 14.85 -6.46 26.40
CA TRP A 583 15.31 -6.37 27.79
C TRP A 583 14.34 -5.61 28.73
N LYS A 584 13.47 -4.77 28.20
CA LYS A 584 12.40 -4.06 28.93
C LYS A 584 11.18 -4.92 29.24
N VAL A 585 11.16 -6.19 28.88
CA VAL A 585 9.98 -7.05 29.07
C VAL A 585 10.29 -8.14 30.10
N SER A 586 9.56 -8.13 31.21
CA SER A 586 9.67 -9.19 32.24
C SER A 586 9.17 -10.53 31.72
N SER A 587 9.69 -11.65 32.24
CA SER A 587 9.24 -13.01 31.90
C SER A 587 7.73 -13.23 32.13
N ARG A 588 7.16 -12.53 33.11
CA ARG A 588 5.72 -12.59 33.41
C ARG A 588 4.90 -11.87 32.33
N THR A 589 5.32 -10.66 31.95
CA THR A 589 4.69 -9.88 30.87
C THR A 589 4.78 -10.62 29.53
N LYS A 590 5.94 -11.20 29.22
CA LYS A 590 6.16 -11.99 28.01
C LYS A 590 5.21 -13.18 27.90
N ARG A 591 4.99 -13.92 29.00
CA ARG A 591 4.04 -15.06 29.01
C ARG A 591 2.58 -14.62 28.84
N ARG A 592 2.19 -13.46 29.42
CA ARG A 592 0.82 -12.93 29.33
C ARG A 592 0.48 -12.32 27.98
N ALA A 593 1.44 -11.77 27.27
CA ALA A 593 1.25 -10.93 26.10
C ALA A 593 2.09 -11.35 24.88
N SER A 594 2.47 -12.63 24.79
CA SER A 594 3.34 -13.15 23.73
C SER A 594 2.79 -12.91 22.31
N SER A 595 1.47 -12.84 22.15
CA SER A 595 0.82 -12.59 20.87
C SER A 595 0.78 -11.11 20.44
N VAL A 596 0.99 -10.18 21.38
CA VAL A 596 0.94 -8.73 21.11
C VAL A 596 2.30 -8.05 21.17
N LEU A 597 3.30 -8.69 21.80
CA LEU A 597 4.64 -8.13 21.94
C LEU A 597 5.46 -8.35 20.68
N SER A 598 5.93 -7.25 20.09
CA SER A 598 6.93 -7.24 19.04
C SER A 598 8.23 -6.65 19.59
N TYR A 599 9.37 -7.22 19.18
CA TYR A 599 10.67 -6.80 19.68
C TYR A 599 11.50 -6.19 18.56
N LEU A 600 12.17 -5.08 18.86
CA LEU A 600 13.28 -4.62 18.04
C LEU A 600 14.51 -5.44 18.46
N CYS A 601 15.02 -6.28 17.58
CA CYS A 601 16.31 -6.93 17.75
C CYS A 601 17.42 -5.89 17.49
N VAL A 602 17.85 -5.20 18.53
CA VAL A 602 19.09 -4.42 18.50
C VAL A 602 20.14 -5.28 19.19
N ASP A 603 21.01 -5.88 18.40
CA ASP A 603 22.28 -6.37 18.91
C ASP A 603 23.14 -5.14 19.21
N LEU A 604 23.32 -4.84 20.49
CA LEU A 604 24.26 -3.85 21.01
C LEU A 604 25.69 -4.36 20.86
#